data_fb0113feb30d432438ad23f85e7b56d5
#
_entry.id   fb0113feb30d432438ad23f85e7b56d5
#
_cell.length_a   1.000
_cell.length_b   1.000
_cell.length_c   1.000
_cell.angle_alpha   90.00
_cell.angle_beta   90.00
_cell.angle_gamma   90.00
#
_symmetry.space_group_name_H-M   'P 1'
#
loop_
_entity.id
_entity.type
_entity.pdbx_description
1 polymer ?
#
loop_
_entity_poly.entity_id
_entity_poly.type
_entity_poly.pdbx_seq_one_letter_code
_entity_poly.pdbx_strand_id
1 'polypeptide(L)'
;MELPMTDLAVTDALFFERTGMDPARVEAIVGEALAGMEDGELFLEYSQSESLALDDGRIKSASFDTTQGFGLRAVSGEAAGYAHSSELSEAAIRRAAATVRAVASGHAGTLAEPPLGTNRILYTDANPLGLVDLSAKTQLLSDIDAYARSLDPRVRQVMASLAGVWQAVQIVRPDGRRVRDIRPLVRLNVAIVVGDGDRMETGSAGAGGRVTYDLYLDPKQWKKQVDEALRQALVNLGSVPTPAGEMTVVLGPGWPGVMLHEAVGHGLEGDFNRKRTSAFSGMIGQRVAAPGVTVVDDGTFPDRRGSLTVDDEGTPTHRTVLIEDGLLKGYMQDRMNARLLGMAPTGNGRRQSFGHAPMPRMTNTFMLAGSLDPQEILGSVERGLYAVNFGGGQVDITSGKFVFSASEAYLIEGGKIGPAVKGATLIGNGPDALTKVRMIGNDLQFDDGVGTCGKDGQGVPVGVGQPTLRMDGITVGGTDA
;
A
#
# COMPACT_ATOMS: atom_id res chain seq x y z
N MET A 1 0.04 34.65 7.87
CA MET A 1 -1.15 34.07 7.18
C MET A 1 -1.49 32.82 7.95
N GLU A 2 -2.49 32.90 8.81
CA GLU A 2 -2.95 31.73 9.57
C GLU A 2 -3.40 30.66 8.59
N LEU A 3 -2.85 29.44 8.73
CA LEU A 3 -3.33 28.28 8.00
C LEU A 3 -4.80 28.06 8.43
N PRO A 4 -5.74 27.79 7.51
CA PRO A 4 -7.10 27.48 7.90
C PRO A 4 -7.08 26.31 8.88
N MET A 5 -7.76 26.47 10.03
CA MET A 5 -7.94 25.39 10.99
C MET A 5 -8.60 24.21 10.27
N THR A 6 -8.05 23.02 10.46
CA THR A 6 -8.68 21.79 9.99
C THR A 6 -10.11 21.74 10.53
N ASP A 7 -11.10 21.62 9.64
CA ASP A 7 -12.48 21.47 10.07
C ASP A 7 -12.64 20.14 10.82
N LEU A 8 -12.84 20.22 12.14
CA LEU A 8 -12.98 19.05 13.01
C LEU A 8 -14.42 18.60 13.20
N ALA A 9 -15.40 19.34 12.64
CA ALA A 9 -16.82 19.14 12.95
C ALA A 9 -17.30 17.69 12.81
N VAL A 10 -16.93 17.01 11.70
CA VAL A 10 -17.34 15.62 11.45
C VAL A 10 -16.72 14.66 12.46
N THR A 11 -15.44 14.81 12.76
CA THR A 11 -14.75 13.92 13.72
C THR A 11 -15.12 14.26 15.16
N ASP A 12 -15.39 15.52 15.48
CA ASP A 12 -15.88 15.92 16.82
C ASP A 12 -17.28 15.34 17.07
N ALA A 13 -18.17 15.37 16.08
CA ALA A 13 -19.48 14.70 16.19
C ALA A 13 -19.35 13.20 16.48
N LEU A 14 -18.41 12.51 15.82
CA LEU A 14 -18.20 11.07 16.02
C LEU A 14 -17.54 10.72 17.36
N PHE A 15 -16.53 11.47 17.76
CA PHE A 15 -15.68 11.09 18.91
C PHE A 15 -16.09 11.74 20.22
N PHE A 16 -16.69 12.92 20.19
CA PHE A 16 -17.03 13.67 21.40
C PHE A 16 -18.52 13.82 21.60
N GLU A 17 -19.27 14.37 20.65
CA GLU A 17 -20.71 14.59 20.83
C GLU A 17 -21.46 13.27 21.02
N ARG A 18 -21.24 12.29 20.14
CA ARG A 18 -21.90 11.00 20.20
C ARG A 18 -21.54 10.19 21.45
N THR A 19 -20.33 10.33 21.97
CA THR A 19 -19.83 9.57 23.12
C THR A 19 -20.02 10.30 24.46
N GLY A 20 -20.33 11.60 24.42
CA GLY A 20 -20.44 12.45 25.61
C GLY A 20 -19.09 12.81 26.25
N MET A 21 -17.98 12.57 25.57
CA MET A 21 -16.65 13.01 26.03
C MET A 21 -16.47 14.51 25.80
N ASP A 22 -15.78 15.18 26.71
CA ASP A 22 -15.38 16.58 26.57
C ASP A 22 -13.99 16.65 25.90
N PRO A 23 -13.84 17.31 24.73
CA PRO A 23 -12.57 17.43 24.06
C PRO A 23 -11.45 18.01 24.95
N ALA A 24 -11.74 19.05 25.72
CA ALA A 24 -10.74 19.70 26.58
C ALA A 24 -10.28 18.77 27.72
N ARG A 25 -11.16 17.94 28.24
CA ARG A 25 -10.79 16.92 29.24
C ARG A 25 -9.94 15.82 28.63
N VAL A 26 -10.26 15.37 27.41
CA VAL A 26 -9.45 14.37 26.71
C VAL A 26 -8.07 14.92 26.42
N GLU A 27 -7.95 16.17 25.93
CA GLU A 27 -6.66 16.86 25.73
C GLU A 27 -5.85 16.93 27.02
N ALA A 28 -6.49 17.28 28.14
CA ALA A 28 -5.82 17.34 29.45
C ALA A 28 -5.32 15.94 29.89
N ILE A 29 -6.13 14.87 29.71
CA ILE A 29 -5.71 13.49 30.03
C ILE A 29 -4.50 13.10 29.17
N VAL A 30 -4.49 13.43 27.89
CA VAL A 30 -3.36 13.12 26.98
C VAL A 30 -2.12 13.90 27.41
N GLY A 31 -2.25 15.19 27.68
CA GLY A 31 -1.15 16.03 28.17
C GLY A 31 -0.54 15.49 29.47
N GLU A 32 -1.38 15.11 30.45
CA GLU A 32 -0.93 14.50 31.70
C GLU A 32 -0.26 13.12 31.48
N ALA A 33 -0.86 12.28 30.63
CA ALA A 33 -0.33 10.94 30.33
C ALA A 33 1.06 10.99 29.71
N LEU A 34 1.29 11.97 28.85
CA LEU A 34 2.52 12.12 28.06
C LEU A 34 3.51 13.15 28.66
N ALA A 35 3.20 13.69 29.86
CA ALA A 35 4.10 14.58 30.56
C ALA A 35 5.43 13.87 30.89
N GLY A 36 6.55 14.47 30.46
CA GLY A 36 7.89 13.89 30.61
C GLY A 36 8.27 12.82 29.59
N MET A 37 7.38 12.49 28.64
CA MET A 37 7.68 11.65 27.48
C MET A 37 8.35 12.48 26.38
N GLU A 38 9.04 11.82 25.46
CA GLU A 38 9.66 12.47 24.30
C GLU A 38 8.68 12.62 23.12
N ASP A 39 7.71 11.71 22.97
CA ASP A 39 6.65 11.79 21.98
C ASP A 39 5.44 10.91 22.40
N GLY A 40 4.36 10.99 21.66
CA GLY A 40 3.17 10.18 21.85
C GLY A 40 1.93 10.84 21.26
N GLU A 41 0.85 10.09 21.17
CA GLU A 41 -0.45 10.58 20.70
C GLU A 41 -1.59 9.70 21.19
N LEU A 42 -2.78 10.27 21.26
CA LEU A 42 -4.04 9.53 21.27
C LEU A 42 -4.59 9.50 19.85
N PHE A 43 -4.75 8.29 19.31
CA PHE A 43 -5.36 8.03 18.00
C PHE A 43 -6.79 7.54 18.22
N LEU A 44 -7.77 8.32 17.77
CA LEU A 44 -9.18 7.99 17.79
C LEU A 44 -9.59 7.50 16.41
N GLU A 45 -10.35 6.41 16.33
CA GLU A 45 -10.80 5.83 15.07
C GLU A 45 -12.27 5.42 15.11
N TYR A 46 -12.97 5.73 14.02
CA TYR A 46 -14.27 5.18 13.68
C TYR A 46 -14.22 4.69 12.24
N SER A 47 -14.59 3.44 12.02
CA SER A 47 -14.53 2.85 10.68
C SER A 47 -15.81 2.07 10.38
N GLN A 48 -16.35 2.26 9.19
CA GLN A 48 -17.39 1.45 8.60
C GLN A 48 -16.80 0.71 7.40
N SER A 49 -17.15 -0.56 7.25
CA SER A 49 -16.73 -1.36 6.09
C SER A 49 -17.89 -2.14 5.51
N GLU A 50 -17.86 -2.32 4.20
CA GLU A 50 -18.81 -3.13 3.46
C GLU A 50 -18.06 -4.03 2.47
N SER A 51 -18.53 -5.25 2.30
CA SER A 51 -18.02 -6.16 1.27
C SER A 51 -19.15 -6.98 0.68
N LEU A 52 -19.20 -7.03 -0.64
CA LEU A 52 -20.11 -7.84 -1.43
C LEU A 52 -19.29 -8.76 -2.32
N ALA A 53 -19.62 -10.04 -2.39
CA ALA A 53 -18.96 -10.99 -3.27
C ALA A 53 -19.99 -11.81 -4.04
N LEU A 54 -19.79 -11.88 -5.36
CA LEU A 54 -20.49 -12.73 -6.28
C LEU A 54 -19.57 -13.87 -6.71
N ASP A 55 -20.10 -15.07 -6.81
CA ASP A 55 -19.43 -16.23 -7.33
C ASP A 55 -20.41 -17.03 -8.19
N ASP A 56 -20.09 -17.16 -9.46
CA ASP A 56 -20.82 -17.93 -10.44
C ASP A 56 -22.32 -17.58 -10.49
N GLY A 57 -22.62 -16.29 -10.72
CA GLY A 57 -23.97 -15.74 -10.86
C GLY A 57 -24.77 -15.59 -9.54
N ARG A 58 -24.15 -15.86 -8.38
CA ARG A 58 -24.81 -15.79 -7.07
C ARG A 58 -24.06 -14.91 -6.10
N ILE A 59 -24.77 -14.06 -5.36
CA ILE A 59 -24.18 -13.35 -4.22
C ILE A 59 -23.85 -14.38 -3.12
N LYS A 60 -22.60 -14.56 -2.83
CA LYS A 60 -22.08 -15.49 -1.83
C LYS A 60 -22.05 -14.88 -0.44
N SER A 61 -21.67 -13.60 -0.37
CA SER A 61 -21.59 -12.88 0.90
C SER A 61 -21.93 -11.41 0.72
N ALA A 62 -22.53 -10.85 1.74
CA ALA A 62 -22.71 -9.43 1.93
C ALA A 62 -22.44 -9.16 3.41
N SER A 63 -21.51 -8.29 3.73
CA SER A 63 -21.17 -7.92 5.09
C SER A 63 -21.11 -6.41 5.24
N PHE A 64 -21.54 -5.95 6.40
CA PHE A 64 -21.34 -4.56 6.83
C PHE A 64 -20.88 -4.60 8.28
N ASP A 65 -19.83 -3.87 8.60
CA ASP A 65 -19.29 -3.81 9.95
C ASP A 65 -18.96 -2.38 10.35
N THR A 66 -19.02 -2.12 11.65
CA THR A 66 -18.64 -0.84 12.25
C THR A 66 -17.71 -1.10 13.42
N THR A 67 -16.53 -0.53 13.37
CA THR A 67 -15.54 -0.58 14.44
C THR A 67 -15.21 0.82 14.93
N GLN A 68 -14.88 0.94 16.21
CA GLN A 68 -14.44 2.19 16.82
C GLN A 68 -13.51 1.91 17.98
N GLY A 69 -12.69 2.87 18.33
CA GLY A 69 -11.84 2.78 19.49
C GLY A 69 -10.76 3.83 19.50
N PHE A 70 -9.82 3.65 20.40
CA PHE A 70 -8.64 4.48 20.49
C PHE A 70 -7.38 3.68 20.78
N GLY A 71 -6.23 4.21 20.39
CA GLY A 71 -4.91 3.78 20.80
C GLY A 71 -4.15 4.96 21.39
N LEU A 72 -3.60 4.79 22.57
CA LEU A 72 -2.73 5.75 23.25
C LEU A 72 -1.30 5.23 23.23
N ARG A 73 -0.38 6.00 22.67
CA ARG A 73 1.05 5.70 22.64
C ARG A 73 1.83 6.72 23.46
N ALA A 74 2.84 6.22 24.18
CA ALA A 74 3.85 7.03 24.85
C ALA A 74 5.24 6.55 24.44
N VAL A 75 6.15 7.47 24.13
CA VAL A 75 7.51 7.17 23.67
C VAL A 75 8.53 7.80 24.62
N SER A 76 9.47 6.98 25.11
CA SER A 76 10.58 7.39 25.93
C SER A 76 11.86 6.66 25.49
N GLY A 77 12.83 7.41 24.95
CA GLY A 77 14.02 6.81 24.32
C GLY A 77 13.63 5.90 23.15
N GLU A 78 14.08 4.65 23.22
CA GLU A 78 13.75 3.58 22.28
C GLU A 78 12.48 2.79 22.67
N ALA A 79 11.96 3.00 23.86
CA ALA A 79 10.81 2.29 24.38
C ALA A 79 9.51 3.01 24.01
N ALA A 80 8.49 2.24 23.62
CA ALA A 80 7.15 2.74 23.40
C ALA A 80 6.15 1.91 24.18
N GLY A 81 5.31 2.59 24.98
CA GLY A 81 4.12 2.01 25.60
C GLY A 81 2.91 2.21 24.70
N TYR A 82 2.08 1.18 24.60
CA TYR A 82 0.85 1.24 23.82
C TYR A 82 -0.30 0.57 24.57
N ALA A 83 -1.43 1.28 24.64
CA ALA A 83 -2.66 0.74 25.20
C ALA A 83 -3.84 1.19 24.34
N HIS A 84 -4.80 0.29 24.11
CA HIS A 84 -5.96 0.57 23.27
C HIS A 84 -7.24 0.04 23.87
N SER A 85 -8.38 0.55 23.41
CA SER A 85 -9.71 0.05 23.77
C SER A 85 -10.71 0.38 22.68
N SER A 86 -11.73 -0.49 22.51
CA SER A 86 -12.93 -0.21 21.72
C SER A 86 -13.93 0.69 22.46
N GLU A 87 -13.77 0.86 23.78
CA GLU A 87 -14.60 1.75 24.59
C GLU A 87 -14.11 3.20 24.46
N LEU A 88 -14.88 4.05 23.77
CA LEU A 88 -14.64 5.49 23.68
C LEU A 88 -15.25 6.19 24.90
N SER A 89 -14.45 6.33 25.97
CA SER A 89 -14.82 7.04 27.19
C SER A 89 -13.59 7.67 27.85
N GLU A 90 -13.76 8.79 28.57
CA GLU A 90 -12.68 9.40 29.35
C GLU A 90 -12.09 8.41 30.37
N ALA A 91 -12.93 7.54 30.95
CA ALA A 91 -12.49 6.53 31.90
C ALA A 91 -11.58 5.48 31.27
N ALA A 92 -11.89 5.01 30.05
CA ALA A 92 -11.04 4.08 29.31
C ALA A 92 -9.71 4.74 28.90
N ILE A 93 -9.73 6.01 28.47
CA ILE A 93 -8.52 6.77 28.12
C ILE A 93 -7.62 6.94 29.36
N ARG A 94 -8.20 7.23 30.57
CA ARG A 94 -7.43 7.31 31.83
C ARG A 94 -6.79 5.97 32.20
N ARG A 95 -7.49 4.84 32.00
CA ARG A 95 -6.90 3.50 32.25
C ARG A 95 -5.71 3.25 31.31
N ALA A 96 -5.87 3.58 30.02
CA ALA A 96 -4.79 3.48 29.04
C ALA A 96 -3.60 4.40 29.40
N ALA A 97 -3.88 5.63 29.84
CA ALA A 97 -2.87 6.58 30.30
C ALA A 97 -2.04 6.01 31.46
N ALA A 98 -2.68 5.39 32.45
CA ALA A 98 -1.96 4.72 33.54
C ALA A 98 -1.05 3.58 33.04
N THR A 99 -1.50 2.83 32.04
CA THR A 99 -0.72 1.73 31.45
C THR A 99 0.50 2.22 30.69
N VAL A 100 0.37 3.23 29.81
CA VAL A 100 1.47 3.69 28.99
C VAL A 100 2.54 4.44 29.79
N ARG A 101 2.17 5.05 30.91
CA ARG A 101 3.11 5.74 31.84
C ARG A 101 4.16 4.80 32.45
N ALA A 102 3.92 3.49 32.45
CA ALA A 102 4.90 2.52 32.94
C ALA A 102 6.22 2.58 32.15
N VAL A 103 6.21 3.07 30.90
CA VAL A 103 7.40 3.28 30.06
C VAL A 103 8.25 4.45 30.54
N ALA A 104 7.64 5.41 31.25
CA ALA A 104 8.32 6.63 31.72
C ALA A 104 9.25 6.43 32.92
N SER A 105 9.24 5.25 33.54
CA SER A 105 10.00 5.03 34.77
C SER A 105 11.52 5.23 34.55
N GLY A 106 12.04 6.37 35.04
CA GLY A 106 13.46 6.71 35.00
C GLY A 106 13.93 7.64 33.89
N HIS A 107 13.04 8.12 33.03
CA HIS A 107 13.36 9.05 31.94
C HIS A 107 12.65 10.40 32.13
N ALA A 108 13.42 11.50 32.01
CA ALA A 108 12.91 12.85 31.85
C ALA A 108 13.25 13.32 30.44
N GLY A 109 12.33 13.10 29.49
CA GLY A 109 12.50 13.50 28.10
C GLY A 109 11.97 14.91 27.82
N THR A 110 12.44 15.52 26.74
CA THR A 110 11.85 16.73 26.18
C THR A 110 10.89 16.31 25.06
N LEU A 111 9.66 16.81 25.12
CA LEU A 111 8.65 16.52 24.10
C LEU A 111 9.13 16.97 22.72
N ALA A 112 9.03 16.09 21.74
CA ALA A 112 9.37 16.39 20.35
C ALA A 112 8.42 17.46 19.78
N GLU A 113 8.92 18.29 18.86
CA GLU A 113 8.10 19.29 18.18
C GLU A 113 6.89 18.61 17.51
N PRO A 114 5.69 19.21 17.68
CA PRO A 114 4.50 18.65 17.03
C PRO A 114 4.62 18.76 15.50
N PRO A 115 3.96 17.87 14.75
CA PRO A 115 3.96 17.93 13.30
C PRO A 115 3.30 19.24 12.81
N LEU A 116 3.81 19.78 11.72
CA LEU A 116 3.18 20.90 11.02
C LEU A 116 1.82 20.46 10.47
N GLY A 117 0.83 21.35 10.51
CA GLY A 117 -0.45 21.09 9.87
C GLY A 117 -0.37 21.13 8.35
N THR A 118 -1.41 20.64 7.68
CA THR A 118 -1.57 20.74 6.23
C THR A 118 -3.03 21.09 5.89
N ASN A 119 -3.20 21.87 4.83
CA ASN A 119 -4.52 22.19 4.24
C ASN A 119 -4.76 21.42 2.93
N ARG A 120 -3.94 20.40 2.62
CA ARG A 120 -4.14 19.58 1.44
C ARG A 120 -5.45 18.80 1.52
N ILE A 121 -6.14 18.71 0.38
CA ILE A 121 -7.30 17.84 0.17
C ILE A 121 -6.87 16.87 -0.93
N LEU A 122 -6.60 15.62 -0.56
CA LEU A 122 -6.12 14.60 -1.49
C LEU A 122 -7.24 13.69 -2.00
N TYR A 123 -8.37 13.64 -1.28
CA TYR A 123 -9.53 12.81 -1.59
C TYR A 123 -10.78 13.36 -0.92
N THR A 124 -11.94 12.84 -1.31
CA THR A 124 -13.24 13.23 -0.74
C THR A 124 -13.41 12.75 0.71
N ASP A 125 -14.16 13.50 1.51
CA ASP A 125 -14.62 13.08 2.85
C ASP A 125 -15.93 12.26 2.79
N ALA A 126 -16.53 12.10 1.61
CA ALA A 126 -17.81 11.42 1.43
C ALA A 126 -17.74 9.95 1.87
N ASN A 127 -18.79 9.49 2.56
CA ASN A 127 -18.91 8.09 2.92
C ASN A 127 -19.37 7.27 1.70
N PRO A 128 -18.52 6.42 1.10
CA PRO A 128 -18.88 5.67 -0.10
C PRO A 128 -20.02 4.68 0.14
N LEU A 129 -20.20 4.20 1.38
CA LEU A 129 -21.09 3.08 1.70
C LEU A 129 -22.57 3.45 1.57
N GLY A 130 -22.91 4.70 1.92
CA GLY A 130 -24.29 5.19 1.88
C GLY A 130 -24.71 5.91 0.59
N LEU A 131 -23.76 6.18 -0.32
CA LEU A 131 -24.07 6.94 -1.55
C LEU A 131 -24.72 6.10 -2.66
N VAL A 132 -24.55 4.79 -2.62
CA VAL A 132 -25.05 3.86 -3.63
C VAL A 132 -25.87 2.77 -2.93
N ASP A 133 -27.08 2.54 -3.43
CA ASP A 133 -27.96 1.51 -2.88
C ASP A 133 -27.41 0.10 -3.08
N LEU A 134 -27.71 -0.80 -2.15
CA LEU A 134 -27.30 -2.20 -2.19
C LEU A 134 -27.77 -2.89 -3.51
N SER A 135 -28.96 -2.53 -4.00
CA SER A 135 -29.49 -3.05 -5.26
C SER A 135 -28.61 -2.70 -6.46
N ALA A 136 -28.10 -1.47 -6.53
CA ALA A 136 -27.21 -1.04 -7.61
C ALA A 136 -25.84 -1.75 -7.52
N LYS A 137 -25.31 -1.96 -6.31
CA LYS A 137 -24.07 -2.70 -6.08
C LYS A 137 -24.18 -4.18 -6.49
N THR A 138 -25.29 -4.84 -6.13
CA THR A 138 -25.55 -6.22 -6.51
C THR A 138 -25.82 -6.36 -8.00
N GLN A 139 -26.49 -5.39 -8.62
CA GLN A 139 -26.71 -5.35 -10.06
C GLN A 139 -25.38 -5.22 -10.81
N LEU A 140 -24.45 -4.35 -10.35
CA LEU A 140 -23.11 -4.23 -10.91
C LEU A 140 -22.39 -5.59 -10.94
N LEU A 141 -22.41 -6.33 -9.84
CA LEU A 141 -21.75 -7.64 -9.79
C LEU A 141 -22.41 -8.64 -10.74
N SER A 142 -23.72 -8.59 -10.87
CA SER A 142 -24.46 -9.45 -11.85
C SER A 142 -24.15 -9.06 -13.29
N ASP A 143 -24.03 -7.77 -13.58
CA ASP A 143 -23.68 -7.26 -14.92
C ASP A 143 -22.25 -7.67 -15.31
N ILE A 144 -21.32 -7.69 -14.34
CA ILE A 144 -19.96 -8.19 -14.53
C ILE A 144 -19.97 -9.67 -14.93
N ASP A 145 -20.71 -10.53 -14.22
CA ASP A 145 -20.83 -11.94 -14.54
C ASP A 145 -21.42 -12.16 -15.94
N ALA A 146 -22.55 -11.50 -16.24
CA ALA A 146 -23.22 -11.61 -17.53
C ALA A 146 -22.32 -11.13 -18.68
N TYR A 147 -21.64 -10.01 -18.51
CA TYR A 147 -20.74 -9.47 -19.52
C TYR A 147 -19.55 -10.42 -19.77
N ALA A 148 -18.87 -10.89 -18.72
CA ALA A 148 -17.76 -11.82 -18.86
C ALA A 148 -18.15 -13.08 -19.66
N ARG A 149 -19.33 -13.68 -19.36
CA ARG A 149 -19.82 -14.86 -20.08
C ARG A 149 -20.22 -14.58 -21.52
N SER A 150 -20.59 -13.34 -21.83
CA SER A 150 -20.94 -12.95 -23.20
C SER A 150 -19.74 -12.79 -24.12
N LEU A 151 -18.53 -12.59 -23.57
CA LEU A 151 -17.32 -12.33 -24.34
C LEU A 151 -16.67 -13.60 -24.91
N ASP A 152 -16.68 -14.71 -24.15
CA ASP A 152 -16.01 -15.96 -24.59
C ASP A 152 -16.73 -17.20 -24.02
N PRO A 153 -17.08 -18.20 -24.86
CA PRO A 153 -17.76 -19.41 -24.41
C PRO A 153 -16.90 -20.33 -23.52
N ARG A 154 -15.60 -20.09 -23.43
CA ARG A 154 -14.69 -20.80 -22.52
C ARG A 154 -14.75 -20.32 -21.09
N VAL A 155 -15.44 -19.23 -20.79
CA VAL A 155 -15.66 -18.77 -19.41
C VAL A 155 -16.44 -19.83 -18.64
N ARG A 156 -15.85 -20.35 -17.56
CA ARG A 156 -16.43 -21.39 -16.70
C ARG A 156 -16.95 -20.81 -15.39
N GLN A 157 -16.20 -19.90 -14.77
CA GLN A 157 -16.56 -19.28 -13.52
C GLN A 157 -16.19 -17.78 -13.51
N VAL A 158 -17.02 -16.98 -12.89
CA VAL A 158 -16.78 -15.56 -12.69
C VAL A 158 -16.92 -15.26 -11.20
N MET A 159 -15.90 -14.66 -10.64
CA MET A 159 -15.89 -14.16 -9.28
C MET A 159 -15.73 -12.64 -9.33
N ALA A 160 -16.61 -11.90 -8.67
CA ALA A 160 -16.53 -10.46 -8.59
C ALA A 160 -16.76 -10.01 -7.14
N SER A 161 -16.03 -9.01 -6.68
CA SER A 161 -16.24 -8.44 -5.36
C SER A 161 -16.11 -6.93 -5.37
N LEU A 162 -16.97 -6.29 -4.57
CA LEU A 162 -16.96 -4.85 -4.34
C LEU A 162 -16.80 -4.63 -2.84
N ALA A 163 -15.80 -3.88 -2.43
CA ALA A 163 -15.52 -3.58 -1.03
C ALA A 163 -15.32 -2.08 -0.83
N GLY A 164 -15.76 -1.56 0.29
CA GLY A 164 -15.58 -0.18 0.66
C GLY A 164 -15.33 -0.01 2.15
N VAL A 165 -14.59 1.04 2.48
CA VAL A 165 -14.31 1.49 3.83
C VAL A 165 -14.49 3.00 3.91
N TRP A 166 -15.08 3.46 4.99
CA TRP A 166 -15.04 4.85 5.39
C TRP A 166 -14.45 4.92 6.79
N GLN A 167 -13.24 5.49 6.88
CA GLN A 167 -12.48 5.61 8.12
C GLN A 167 -12.37 7.08 8.49
N ALA A 168 -12.83 7.44 9.67
CA ALA A 168 -12.59 8.74 10.28
C ALA A 168 -11.59 8.59 11.42
N VAL A 169 -10.54 9.41 11.41
CA VAL A 169 -9.51 9.42 12.45
C VAL A 169 -9.33 10.82 13.02
N GLN A 170 -9.02 10.89 14.31
CA GLN A 170 -8.55 12.11 14.94
C GLN A 170 -7.36 11.79 15.85
N ILE A 171 -6.32 12.58 15.71
CA ILE A 171 -5.06 12.42 16.45
C ILE A 171 -4.93 13.59 17.40
N VAL A 172 -4.89 13.29 18.71
CA VAL A 172 -4.72 14.29 19.77
C VAL A 172 -3.29 14.22 20.28
N ARG A 173 -2.59 15.35 20.16
CA ARG A 173 -1.19 15.48 20.56
C ARG A 173 -1.07 16.01 22.00
N PRO A 174 0.09 15.82 22.69
CA PRO A 174 0.30 16.25 24.07
C PRO A 174 0.16 17.77 24.30
N ASP A 175 0.36 18.57 23.25
CA ASP A 175 0.24 20.04 23.26
C ASP A 175 -1.21 20.53 23.01
N GLY A 176 -2.18 19.62 22.98
CA GLY A 176 -3.59 19.91 22.73
C GLY A 176 -3.95 20.06 21.24
N ARG A 177 -3.00 19.94 20.32
CA ARG A 177 -3.33 19.96 18.88
C ARG A 177 -4.12 18.71 18.50
N ARG A 178 -5.15 18.93 17.70
CA ARG A 178 -5.97 17.87 17.10
C ARG A 178 -5.86 17.94 15.59
N VAL A 179 -5.59 16.80 14.98
CA VAL A 179 -5.49 16.62 13.52
C VAL A 179 -6.48 15.55 13.12
N ARG A 180 -7.23 15.77 12.03
CA ARG A 180 -8.16 14.79 11.49
C ARG A 180 -7.78 14.32 10.10
N ASP A 181 -8.27 13.15 9.74
CA ASP A 181 -8.35 12.68 8.37
C ASP A 181 -9.61 11.81 8.18
N ILE A 182 -10.29 11.95 7.05
CA ILE A 182 -11.42 11.11 6.69
C ILE A 182 -11.05 10.40 5.39
N ARG A 183 -11.03 9.07 5.44
CA ARG A 183 -10.35 8.21 4.47
C ARG A 183 -11.33 7.24 3.82
N PRO A 184 -11.99 7.61 2.72
CA PRO A 184 -12.71 6.63 1.93
C PRO A 184 -11.72 5.67 1.28
N LEU A 185 -12.18 4.45 1.02
CA LEU A 185 -11.41 3.46 0.26
C LEU A 185 -12.38 2.49 -0.39
N VAL A 186 -12.31 2.34 -1.71
CA VAL A 186 -13.10 1.35 -2.45
C VAL A 186 -12.22 0.46 -3.29
N ARG A 187 -12.71 -0.75 -3.56
CA ARG A 187 -12.03 -1.72 -4.40
C ARG A 187 -13.04 -2.60 -5.13
N LEU A 188 -12.86 -2.73 -6.44
CA LEU A 188 -13.51 -3.72 -7.30
C LEU A 188 -12.47 -4.77 -7.68
N ASN A 189 -12.82 -6.06 -7.58
CA ASN A 189 -12.01 -7.15 -8.11
C ASN A 189 -12.87 -8.03 -9.00
N VAL A 190 -12.26 -8.54 -10.07
CA VAL A 190 -12.83 -9.51 -10.99
C VAL A 190 -11.81 -10.63 -11.19
N ALA A 191 -12.25 -11.88 -11.09
CA ALA A 191 -11.46 -13.03 -11.46
C ALA A 191 -12.31 -13.94 -12.36
N ILE A 192 -11.72 -14.42 -13.44
CA ILE A 192 -12.39 -15.23 -14.46
C ILE A 192 -11.60 -16.52 -14.64
N VAL A 193 -12.30 -17.64 -14.55
CA VAL A 193 -11.76 -18.95 -14.89
C VAL A 193 -12.23 -19.30 -16.29
N VAL A 194 -11.29 -19.64 -17.17
CA VAL A 194 -11.56 -20.17 -18.51
C VAL A 194 -11.13 -21.63 -18.60
N GLY A 195 -11.78 -22.42 -19.43
CA GLY A 195 -11.47 -23.84 -19.59
C GLY A 195 -11.57 -24.32 -21.03
N ASP A 196 -10.58 -25.11 -21.45
CA ASP A 196 -10.57 -25.83 -22.74
C ASP A 196 -10.07 -27.24 -22.51
N GLY A 197 -10.95 -28.24 -22.77
CA GLY A 197 -10.72 -29.63 -22.35
C GLY A 197 -10.51 -29.72 -20.83
N ASP A 198 -9.43 -30.38 -20.43
CA ASP A 198 -9.05 -30.55 -19.02
C ASP A 198 -8.23 -29.39 -18.45
N ARG A 199 -7.86 -28.41 -19.28
CA ARG A 199 -7.06 -27.26 -18.87
C ARG A 199 -7.96 -26.13 -18.37
N MET A 200 -7.66 -25.63 -17.18
CA MET A 200 -8.35 -24.53 -16.55
C MET A 200 -7.34 -23.46 -16.14
N GLU A 201 -7.61 -22.21 -16.47
CA GLU A 201 -6.73 -21.09 -16.11
C GLU A 201 -7.52 -19.91 -15.59
N THR A 202 -6.90 -19.15 -14.73
CA THR A 202 -7.51 -17.97 -14.09
C THR A 202 -6.77 -16.70 -14.50
N GLY A 203 -7.53 -15.66 -14.77
CA GLY A 203 -7.03 -14.31 -14.85
C GLY A 203 -7.76 -13.42 -13.86
N SER A 204 -7.11 -12.37 -13.37
CA SER A 204 -7.71 -11.46 -12.41
C SER A 204 -7.27 -10.03 -12.67
N ALA A 205 -8.19 -9.11 -12.46
CA ALA A 205 -7.94 -7.67 -12.48
C ALA A 205 -8.75 -6.99 -11.39
N GLY A 206 -8.35 -5.78 -11.02
CA GLY A 206 -9.07 -5.00 -10.03
C GLY A 206 -8.64 -3.56 -10.06
N ALA A 207 -9.50 -2.71 -9.52
CA ALA A 207 -9.24 -1.30 -9.38
C ALA A 207 -9.73 -0.80 -8.02
N GLY A 208 -9.05 0.21 -7.50
CA GLY A 208 -9.40 0.78 -6.21
C GLY A 208 -8.78 2.16 -6.00
N GLY A 209 -9.18 2.82 -4.93
CA GLY A 209 -8.69 4.15 -4.59
C GLY A 209 -9.44 4.78 -3.44
N ARG A 210 -9.04 5.98 -3.07
CA ARG A 210 -9.71 6.82 -2.08
C ARG A 210 -10.83 7.64 -2.74
N VAL A 211 -11.78 6.91 -3.29
CA VAL A 211 -12.90 7.42 -4.07
C VAL A 211 -14.21 6.82 -3.56
N THR A 212 -15.30 7.10 -4.25
CA THR A 212 -16.63 6.54 -3.96
C THR A 212 -17.03 5.48 -4.98
N TYR A 213 -18.08 4.70 -4.71
CA TYR A 213 -18.51 3.58 -5.57
C TYR A 213 -19.01 4.01 -6.94
N ASP A 214 -19.54 5.22 -7.08
CA ASP A 214 -20.09 5.75 -8.34
C ASP A 214 -19.08 5.69 -9.49
N LEU A 215 -17.76 5.84 -9.20
CA LEU A 215 -16.71 5.64 -10.21
C LEU A 215 -16.80 4.25 -10.86
N TYR A 216 -17.08 3.22 -10.07
CA TYR A 216 -17.11 1.83 -10.54
C TYR A 216 -18.49 1.39 -11.06
N LEU A 217 -19.52 2.23 -10.93
CA LEU A 217 -20.80 2.02 -11.60
C LEU A 217 -20.75 2.41 -13.10
N ASP A 218 -19.76 3.23 -13.51
CA ASP A 218 -19.54 3.53 -14.92
C ASP A 218 -19.11 2.24 -15.66
N PRO A 219 -19.87 1.81 -16.69
CA PRO A 219 -19.53 0.63 -17.48
C PRO A 219 -18.11 0.62 -18.07
N LYS A 220 -17.55 1.80 -18.36
CA LYS A 220 -16.18 1.89 -18.88
C LYS A 220 -15.14 1.42 -17.86
N GLN A 221 -15.40 1.65 -16.58
CA GLN A 221 -14.45 1.30 -15.51
C GLN A 221 -14.46 -0.19 -15.20
N TRP A 222 -15.65 -0.76 -14.95
CA TRP A 222 -15.72 -2.17 -14.58
C TRP A 222 -15.53 -3.12 -15.78
N LYS A 223 -15.96 -2.75 -17.01
CA LYS A 223 -15.69 -3.55 -18.20
C LYS A 223 -14.20 -3.70 -18.49
N LYS A 224 -13.41 -2.62 -18.30
CA LYS A 224 -11.95 -2.69 -18.39
C LYS A 224 -11.38 -3.80 -17.51
N GLN A 225 -11.90 -3.98 -16.28
CA GLN A 225 -11.43 -5.02 -15.37
C GLN A 225 -11.86 -6.42 -15.83
N VAL A 226 -13.05 -6.56 -16.39
CA VAL A 226 -13.52 -7.82 -16.96
C VAL A 226 -12.68 -8.21 -18.18
N ASP A 227 -12.49 -7.26 -19.10
CA ASP A 227 -11.72 -7.49 -20.33
C ASP A 227 -10.27 -7.90 -19.99
N GLU A 228 -9.65 -7.25 -19.01
CA GLU A 228 -8.28 -7.56 -18.58
C GLU A 228 -8.19 -8.93 -17.88
N ALA A 229 -9.13 -9.25 -16.98
CA ALA A 229 -9.17 -10.55 -16.32
C ALA A 229 -9.37 -11.69 -17.32
N LEU A 230 -10.26 -11.51 -18.29
CA LEU A 230 -10.50 -12.49 -19.36
C LEU A 230 -9.28 -12.62 -20.27
N ARG A 231 -8.69 -11.51 -20.72
CA ARG A 231 -7.47 -11.50 -21.54
C ARG A 231 -6.35 -12.32 -20.86
N GLN A 232 -6.09 -12.04 -19.58
CA GLN A 232 -5.06 -12.75 -18.81
C GLN A 232 -5.35 -14.26 -18.70
N ALA A 233 -6.61 -14.65 -18.43
CA ALA A 233 -7.02 -16.05 -18.36
C ALA A 233 -6.79 -16.76 -19.69
N LEU A 234 -7.15 -16.13 -20.82
CA LEU A 234 -6.98 -16.68 -22.16
C LEU A 234 -5.50 -16.78 -22.56
N VAL A 235 -4.68 -15.81 -22.20
CA VAL A 235 -3.22 -15.85 -22.39
C VAL A 235 -2.62 -17.02 -21.63
N ASN A 236 -3.00 -17.20 -20.37
CA ASN A 236 -2.52 -18.30 -19.53
C ASN A 236 -2.97 -19.66 -20.07
N LEU A 237 -4.17 -19.75 -20.66
CA LEU A 237 -4.68 -20.98 -21.27
C LEU A 237 -3.81 -21.43 -22.46
N GLY A 238 -3.23 -20.50 -23.21
CA GLY A 238 -2.31 -20.74 -24.33
C GLY A 238 -0.83 -20.84 -23.93
N SER A 239 -0.47 -20.66 -22.66
CA SER A 239 0.93 -20.58 -22.23
C SER A 239 1.66 -21.91 -22.26
N VAL A 240 2.98 -21.85 -22.45
CA VAL A 240 3.91 -22.98 -22.38
C VAL A 240 4.72 -22.91 -21.07
N PRO A 241 5.41 -24.00 -20.65
CA PRO A 241 6.29 -23.97 -19.49
C PRO A 241 7.39 -22.91 -19.61
N THR A 242 7.77 -22.31 -18.48
CA THR A 242 8.88 -21.33 -18.41
C THR A 242 10.22 -22.06 -18.31
N PRO A 243 11.23 -21.71 -19.13
CA PRO A 243 12.59 -22.21 -18.95
C PRO A 243 13.21 -21.65 -17.65
N ALA A 244 13.96 -22.51 -16.95
CA ALA A 244 14.72 -22.10 -15.77
C ALA A 244 16.13 -21.63 -16.13
N GLY A 245 16.69 -20.73 -15.33
CA GLY A 245 18.08 -20.29 -15.47
C GLY A 245 18.28 -18.79 -15.24
N GLU A 246 19.54 -18.36 -15.36
CA GLU A 246 19.87 -16.93 -15.34
C GLU A 246 19.63 -16.32 -16.72
N MET A 247 18.87 -15.23 -16.77
CA MET A 247 18.54 -14.57 -18.04
C MET A 247 18.28 -13.07 -17.88
N THR A 248 18.19 -12.38 -19.01
CA THR A 248 17.69 -11.02 -19.09
C THR A 248 16.18 -11.01 -18.87
N VAL A 249 15.70 -10.13 -17.98
CA VAL A 249 14.29 -9.95 -17.69
C VAL A 249 13.90 -8.51 -18.00
N VAL A 250 12.85 -8.33 -18.77
CA VAL A 250 12.15 -7.05 -18.91
C VAL A 250 10.91 -7.07 -18.04
N LEU A 251 10.79 -6.10 -17.14
CA LEU A 251 9.59 -5.90 -16.34
C LEU A 251 8.71 -4.87 -17.02
N GLY A 252 7.41 -5.14 -17.12
CA GLY A 252 6.43 -4.19 -17.63
C GLY A 252 6.22 -3.00 -16.69
N PRO A 253 5.53 -1.95 -17.13
CA PRO A 253 5.19 -0.80 -16.29
C PRO A 253 4.05 -1.12 -15.31
N GLY A 254 3.90 -0.31 -14.26
CA GLY A 254 2.77 -0.39 -13.32
C GLY A 254 2.95 -1.40 -12.21
N TRP A 255 2.06 -2.41 -12.14
CA TRP A 255 2.02 -3.41 -11.06
C TRP A 255 3.32 -4.18 -10.82
N PRO A 256 4.17 -4.48 -11.81
CA PRO A 256 5.49 -5.06 -11.54
C PRO A 256 6.36 -4.27 -10.56
N GLY A 257 6.05 -2.99 -10.29
CA GLY A 257 6.60 -2.21 -9.18
C GLY A 257 6.41 -2.83 -7.79
N VAL A 258 5.58 -3.87 -7.65
CA VAL A 258 5.50 -4.66 -6.41
C VAL A 258 6.85 -5.30 -6.07
N MET A 259 7.65 -5.68 -7.05
CA MET A 259 9.00 -6.18 -6.81
C MET A 259 9.88 -5.08 -6.17
N LEU A 260 9.76 -3.84 -6.62
CA LEU A 260 10.45 -2.71 -6.01
C LEU A 260 9.98 -2.47 -4.57
N HIS A 261 8.66 -2.57 -4.31
CA HIS A 261 8.06 -2.44 -2.99
C HIS A 261 8.68 -3.45 -2.00
N GLU A 262 8.70 -4.72 -2.38
CA GLU A 262 9.21 -5.80 -1.53
C GLU A 262 10.75 -5.78 -1.45
N ALA A 263 11.42 -5.79 -2.59
CA ALA A 263 12.87 -5.95 -2.65
C ALA A 263 13.64 -4.74 -2.08
N VAL A 264 13.04 -3.57 -2.08
CA VAL A 264 13.67 -2.30 -1.71
C VAL A 264 12.88 -1.54 -0.66
N GLY A 265 11.58 -1.37 -0.87
CA GLY A 265 10.72 -0.54 -0.04
C GLY A 265 10.77 -0.93 1.44
N HIS A 266 10.50 -2.19 1.77
CA HIS A 266 10.60 -2.67 3.15
C HIS A 266 12.02 -2.55 3.73
N GLY A 267 13.04 -2.74 2.91
CA GLY A 267 14.43 -2.56 3.31
C GLY A 267 14.78 -1.11 3.66
N LEU A 268 14.00 -0.14 3.20
CA LEU A 268 14.21 1.29 3.43
C LEU A 268 13.26 1.88 4.50
N GLU A 269 12.57 1.06 5.27
CA GLU A 269 11.81 1.49 6.43
C GLU A 269 12.75 1.77 7.61
N GLY A 270 12.49 2.88 8.32
CA GLY A 270 13.41 3.46 9.29
C GLY A 270 13.70 2.59 10.50
N ASP A 271 12.72 1.83 10.97
CA ASP A 271 12.87 0.96 12.15
C ASP A 271 13.86 -0.21 11.91
N PHE A 272 13.82 -0.84 10.73
CA PHE A 272 14.80 -1.87 10.37
C PHE A 272 16.21 -1.29 10.21
N ASN A 273 16.32 -0.09 9.64
CA ASN A 273 17.59 0.59 9.45
C ASN A 273 18.20 1.08 10.77
N ARG A 274 17.38 1.59 11.70
CA ARG A 274 17.81 1.95 13.05
C ARG A 274 18.30 0.74 13.84
N LYS A 275 17.57 -0.35 13.78
CA LYS A 275 17.94 -1.63 14.44
C LYS A 275 19.08 -2.37 13.73
N ARG A 276 19.55 -1.88 12.57
CA ARG A 276 20.58 -2.51 11.73
C ARG A 276 20.22 -3.93 11.27
N THR A 277 18.94 -4.16 11.01
CA THR A 277 18.41 -5.44 10.54
C THR A 277 18.06 -5.45 9.07
N SER A 278 18.20 -4.32 8.37
CA SER A 278 18.03 -4.22 6.92
C SER A 278 19.36 -4.38 6.18
N ALA A 279 19.30 -4.97 4.99
CA ALA A 279 20.41 -5.01 4.04
C ALA A 279 20.92 -3.61 3.60
N PHE A 280 20.13 -2.55 3.79
CA PHE A 280 20.49 -1.17 3.47
C PHE A 280 20.99 -0.35 4.67
N SER A 281 21.14 -0.97 5.83
CA SER A 281 21.53 -0.26 7.06
C SER A 281 22.92 0.37 6.94
N GLY A 282 23.00 1.70 7.20
CA GLY A 282 24.27 2.45 7.16
C GLY A 282 24.76 2.78 5.75
N MET A 283 23.96 2.57 4.70
CA MET A 283 24.37 2.78 3.32
C MET A 283 23.97 4.17 2.76
N ILE A 284 23.48 5.09 3.57
CA ILE A 284 23.16 6.46 3.10
C ILE A 284 24.42 7.08 2.44
N GLY A 285 24.23 7.65 1.26
CA GLY A 285 25.28 8.21 0.40
C GLY A 285 26.02 7.18 -0.45
N GLN A 286 25.80 5.89 -0.24
CA GLN A 286 26.42 4.82 -1.03
C GLN A 286 25.55 4.45 -2.24
N ARG A 287 26.19 3.86 -3.27
CA ARG A 287 25.48 3.34 -4.42
C ARG A 287 24.82 1.99 -4.10
N VAL A 288 23.51 1.94 -4.24
CA VAL A 288 22.68 0.76 -3.97
C VAL A 288 21.88 0.32 -5.21
N ALA A 289 21.97 1.08 -6.32
CA ALA A 289 21.31 0.77 -7.57
C ALA A 289 22.16 1.26 -8.77
N ALA A 290 21.82 0.83 -9.96
CA ALA A 290 22.44 1.32 -11.19
C ALA A 290 22.25 2.85 -11.37
N PRO A 291 23.15 3.54 -12.08
CA PRO A 291 22.94 4.93 -12.49
C PRO A 291 21.60 5.09 -13.22
N GLY A 292 20.93 6.22 -13.01
CA GLY A 292 19.60 6.52 -13.57
C GLY A 292 18.44 6.00 -12.72
N VAL A 293 18.66 5.03 -11.81
CA VAL A 293 17.60 4.53 -10.93
C VAL A 293 17.29 5.56 -9.85
N THR A 294 16.06 6.09 -9.87
CA THR A 294 15.54 6.99 -8.83
C THR A 294 14.23 6.44 -8.30
N VAL A 295 14.18 6.23 -6.97
CA VAL A 295 13.02 5.65 -6.27
C VAL A 295 12.51 6.62 -5.23
N VAL A 296 11.20 6.79 -5.19
CA VAL A 296 10.52 7.69 -4.26
C VAL A 296 9.35 6.98 -3.58
N ASP A 297 9.01 7.43 -2.37
CA ASP A 297 7.72 7.15 -1.73
C ASP A 297 6.95 8.47 -1.65
N ASP A 298 5.71 8.50 -2.14
CA ASP A 298 4.92 9.74 -2.22
C ASP A 298 3.46 9.50 -1.81
N GLY A 299 3.10 9.97 -0.63
CA GLY A 299 1.74 9.89 -0.09
C GLY A 299 0.79 11.00 -0.56
N THR A 300 1.20 11.85 -1.52
CA THR A 300 0.48 13.10 -1.85
C THR A 300 -0.34 13.04 -3.15
N PHE A 301 -0.35 11.91 -3.84
CA PHE A 301 -1.17 11.78 -5.06
C PHE A 301 -2.67 11.77 -4.73
N PRO A 302 -3.48 12.59 -5.43
CA PRO A 302 -4.94 12.55 -5.26
C PRO A 302 -5.51 11.15 -5.51
N ASP A 303 -6.51 10.78 -4.75
CA ASP A 303 -7.35 9.59 -4.91
C ASP A 303 -6.63 8.23 -4.90
N ARG A 304 -5.30 8.21 -4.81
CA ARG A 304 -4.56 6.95 -4.81
C ARG A 304 -4.72 6.20 -3.49
N ARG A 305 -4.77 4.86 -3.60
CA ARG A 305 -4.98 3.93 -2.49
C ARG A 305 -3.98 4.11 -1.35
N GLY A 306 -2.69 4.31 -1.66
CA GLY A 306 -1.62 4.48 -0.67
C GLY A 306 -1.54 5.88 -0.06
N SER A 307 -2.20 6.89 -0.63
CA SER A 307 -2.11 8.29 -0.22
C SER A 307 -2.81 8.57 1.10
N LEU A 308 -2.25 9.50 1.88
CA LEU A 308 -2.79 10.00 3.13
C LEU A 308 -2.52 11.50 3.24
N THR A 309 -3.49 12.26 3.73
CA THR A 309 -3.31 13.70 4.03
C THR A 309 -2.29 13.86 5.17
N VAL A 310 -2.48 13.07 6.22
CA VAL A 310 -1.56 12.92 7.34
C VAL A 310 -1.40 11.43 7.66
N ASP A 311 -0.23 11.05 8.19
CA ASP A 311 -0.03 9.70 8.73
C ASP A 311 -0.76 9.51 10.07
N ASP A 312 -0.61 8.34 10.68
CA ASP A 312 -1.32 7.99 11.92
C ASP A 312 -0.63 8.52 13.19
N GLU A 313 0.38 9.35 13.04
CA GLU A 313 1.00 10.18 14.08
C GLU A 313 0.66 11.67 13.92
N GLY A 314 -0.11 12.04 12.86
CA GLY A 314 -0.50 13.40 12.51
C GLY A 314 0.53 14.14 11.66
N THR A 315 1.56 13.48 11.17
CA THR A 315 2.56 14.08 10.28
C THR A 315 2.03 14.14 8.85
N PRO A 316 2.04 15.32 8.18
CA PRO A 316 1.67 15.40 6.78
C PRO A 316 2.56 14.51 5.91
N THR A 317 1.94 13.76 5.00
CA THR A 317 2.71 12.99 4.02
C THR A 317 3.37 13.92 3.01
N HIS A 318 4.48 13.49 2.44
CA HIS A 318 5.17 14.21 1.38
C HIS A 318 5.90 13.24 0.46
N ARG A 319 6.49 13.77 -0.59
CA ARG A 319 7.35 13.01 -1.48
C ARG A 319 8.73 12.86 -0.85
N THR A 320 9.12 11.63 -0.54
CA THR A 320 10.42 11.25 0.03
C THR A 320 11.27 10.60 -1.04
N VAL A 321 12.44 11.17 -1.34
CA VAL A 321 13.42 10.56 -2.24
C VAL A 321 14.21 9.51 -1.45
N LEU A 322 14.06 8.26 -1.82
CA LEU A 322 14.74 7.12 -1.19
C LEU A 322 16.08 6.84 -1.86
N ILE A 323 16.07 6.71 -3.18
CA ILE A 323 17.26 6.51 -4.02
C ILE A 323 17.23 7.57 -5.12
N GLU A 324 18.37 8.22 -5.39
CA GLU A 324 18.52 9.20 -6.46
C GLU A 324 19.75 8.86 -7.29
N ASP A 325 19.56 8.65 -8.57
CA ASP A 325 20.64 8.23 -9.51
C ASP A 325 21.46 7.06 -8.96
N GLY A 326 20.80 6.08 -8.35
CA GLY A 326 21.41 4.90 -7.74
C GLY A 326 22.06 5.11 -6.37
N LEU A 327 22.04 6.31 -5.81
CA LEU A 327 22.58 6.62 -4.49
C LEU A 327 21.48 6.62 -3.44
N LEU A 328 21.67 5.93 -2.32
CA LEU A 328 20.73 5.94 -1.20
C LEU A 328 20.71 7.32 -0.53
N LYS A 329 19.54 7.95 -0.46
CA LYS A 329 19.37 9.31 0.08
C LYS A 329 18.70 9.33 1.45
N GLY A 330 17.80 8.40 1.73
CA GLY A 330 17.04 8.40 2.96
C GLY A 330 16.23 7.14 3.18
N TYR A 331 15.51 7.14 4.30
CA TYR A 331 14.59 6.09 4.72
C TYR A 331 13.20 6.66 4.94
N MET A 332 12.18 5.83 4.85
CA MET A 332 10.83 6.18 5.30
C MET A 332 10.75 6.14 6.82
N GLN A 333 10.30 7.23 7.43
CA GLN A 333 10.40 7.44 8.86
C GLN A 333 9.04 7.69 9.51
N ASP A 334 8.78 7.02 10.63
CA ASP A 334 7.88 7.53 11.66
C ASP A 334 8.61 8.56 12.56
N ARG A 335 7.92 9.15 13.51
CA ARG A 335 8.50 10.18 14.37
C ARG A 335 9.56 9.63 15.33
N MET A 336 9.32 8.44 15.90
CA MET A 336 10.26 7.82 16.84
C MET A 336 11.58 7.44 16.15
N ASN A 337 11.52 6.74 15.03
CA ASN A 337 12.72 6.28 14.32
C ASN A 337 13.48 7.45 13.67
N ALA A 338 12.76 8.46 13.16
CA ALA A 338 13.36 9.70 12.68
C ALA A 338 14.20 10.37 13.76
N ARG A 339 13.64 10.58 14.95
CA ARG A 339 14.34 11.19 16.09
C ARG A 339 15.59 10.39 16.49
N LEU A 340 15.47 9.06 16.62
CA LEU A 340 16.56 8.19 17.02
C LEU A 340 17.68 8.09 15.97
N LEU A 341 17.37 8.32 14.71
CA LEU A 341 18.36 8.39 13.63
C LEU A 341 18.87 9.82 13.36
N GLY A 342 18.36 10.84 14.05
CA GLY A 342 18.70 12.25 13.78
C GLY A 342 18.21 12.71 12.39
N MET A 343 17.10 12.16 11.90
CA MET A 343 16.49 12.47 10.61
C MET A 343 15.12 13.16 10.81
N ALA A 344 14.57 13.73 9.74
CA ALA A 344 13.21 14.26 9.75
C ALA A 344 12.17 13.13 9.57
N PRO A 345 10.98 13.21 10.20
CA PRO A 345 9.87 12.30 9.91
C PRO A 345 9.37 12.53 8.48
N THR A 346 8.93 11.45 7.83
CA THR A 346 8.53 11.49 6.42
C THR A 346 7.02 11.33 6.17
N GLY A 347 6.22 11.26 7.25
CA GLY A 347 4.78 11.02 7.13
C GLY A 347 4.45 9.57 6.77
N ASN A 348 5.28 8.65 7.23
CA ASN A 348 5.16 7.21 7.01
C ASN A 348 4.83 6.42 8.29
N GLY A 349 4.52 7.10 9.41
CA GLY A 349 4.09 6.46 10.66
C GLY A 349 2.66 5.93 10.52
N ARG A 350 2.48 4.67 10.10
CA ARG A 350 1.17 4.10 9.77
C ARG A 350 0.82 2.91 10.64
N ARG A 351 -0.47 2.70 10.87
CA ARG A 351 -1.05 1.55 11.59
C ARG A 351 -2.27 0.97 10.85
N GLN A 352 -2.57 -0.29 11.09
CA GLN A 352 -3.78 -0.90 10.53
C GLN A 352 -5.06 -0.34 11.16
N SER A 353 -5.07 -0.15 12.48
CA SER A 353 -6.23 0.35 13.23
C SER A 353 -5.81 0.86 14.61
N PHE A 354 -6.78 1.36 15.39
CA PHE A 354 -6.57 1.76 16.78
C PHE A 354 -6.01 0.65 17.69
N GLY A 355 -6.13 -0.61 17.31
CA GLY A 355 -5.57 -1.76 18.03
C GLY A 355 -4.06 -1.96 17.84
N HIS A 356 -3.42 -1.16 17.00
CA HIS A 356 -2.02 -1.35 16.59
C HIS A 356 -1.19 -0.08 16.79
N ALA A 357 0.05 -0.25 17.23
CA ALA A 357 1.02 0.85 17.27
C ALA A 357 1.46 1.21 15.85
N PRO A 358 1.70 2.51 15.56
CA PRO A 358 2.25 2.94 14.27
C PRO A 358 3.70 2.50 14.11
N MET A 359 4.09 2.31 12.87
CA MET A 359 5.46 2.00 12.46
C MET A 359 5.74 2.58 11.07
N PRO A 360 7.01 2.69 10.65
CA PRO A 360 7.33 3.11 9.28
C PRO A 360 6.72 2.16 8.25
N ARG A 361 5.95 2.69 7.31
CA ARG A 361 5.27 1.95 6.24
C ARG A 361 5.24 2.78 4.96
N MET A 362 5.36 2.12 3.83
CA MET A 362 5.23 2.73 2.51
C MET A 362 3.85 3.38 2.30
N THR A 363 3.79 4.38 1.41
CA THR A 363 2.56 4.97 0.86
C THR A 363 2.39 4.57 -0.61
N ASN A 364 2.88 5.35 -1.56
CA ASN A 364 3.00 4.93 -2.95
C ASN A 364 4.49 4.95 -3.31
N THR A 365 5.08 3.76 -3.42
CA THR A 365 6.51 3.59 -3.70
C THR A 365 6.71 3.27 -5.17
N PHE A 366 7.50 4.05 -5.88
CA PHE A 366 7.67 3.87 -7.32
C PHE A 366 9.03 4.34 -7.83
N MET A 367 9.42 3.81 -9.00
CA MET A 367 10.60 4.25 -9.73
C MET A 367 10.20 5.33 -10.73
N LEU A 368 11.00 6.40 -10.84
CA LEU A 368 10.78 7.44 -11.84
C LEU A 368 11.07 6.94 -13.25
N ALA A 369 10.39 7.55 -14.23
CA ALA A 369 10.63 7.28 -15.64
C ALA A 369 12.05 7.65 -16.05
N GLY A 370 12.62 6.83 -16.94
CA GLY A 370 13.79 7.17 -17.74
C GLY A 370 13.41 7.89 -19.03
N SER A 371 14.24 7.72 -20.06
CA SER A 371 14.05 8.38 -21.34
C SER A 371 13.86 7.44 -22.54
N LEU A 372 14.00 6.13 -22.33
CA LEU A 372 14.01 5.16 -23.43
C LEU A 372 12.59 4.75 -23.82
N ASP A 373 12.38 4.48 -25.11
CA ASP A 373 11.14 3.88 -25.58
C ASP A 373 11.06 2.41 -25.12
N PRO A 374 9.94 1.94 -24.57
CA PRO A 374 9.75 0.54 -24.17
C PRO A 374 10.02 -0.46 -25.32
N GLN A 375 9.76 -0.10 -26.57
CA GLN A 375 10.03 -0.95 -27.72
C GLN A 375 11.54 -1.09 -27.99
N GLU A 376 12.32 -0.02 -27.73
CA GLU A 376 13.78 -0.10 -27.80
C GLU A 376 14.32 -1.02 -26.71
N ILE A 377 13.74 -0.97 -25.51
CA ILE A 377 14.12 -1.85 -24.40
C ILE A 377 13.86 -3.32 -24.77
N LEU A 378 12.67 -3.65 -25.25
CA LEU A 378 12.33 -5.01 -25.70
C LEU A 378 13.21 -5.44 -26.88
N GLY A 379 13.40 -4.56 -27.87
CA GLY A 379 14.23 -4.80 -29.04
C GLY A 379 15.72 -5.04 -28.71
N SER A 380 16.20 -4.60 -27.56
CA SER A 380 17.58 -4.79 -27.10
C SER A 380 17.88 -6.19 -26.55
N VAL A 381 16.85 -7.05 -26.35
CA VAL A 381 16.98 -8.36 -25.72
C VAL A 381 16.93 -9.46 -26.77
N GLU A 382 18.05 -10.15 -27.02
CA GLU A 382 18.11 -11.27 -27.95
C GLU A 382 17.33 -12.49 -27.45
N ARG A 383 17.47 -12.83 -26.14
CA ARG A 383 16.76 -13.89 -25.46
C ARG A 383 16.53 -13.52 -24.01
N GLY A 384 15.28 -13.65 -23.54
CA GLY A 384 14.92 -13.29 -22.17
C GLY A 384 13.46 -13.52 -21.84
N LEU A 385 13.03 -12.93 -20.75
CA LEU A 385 11.65 -12.99 -20.25
C LEU A 385 11.07 -11.57 -20.18
N TYR A 386 9.84 -11.39 -20.65
CA TYR A 386 9.04 -10.19 -20.42
C TYR A 386 7.98 -10.50 -19.37
N ALA A 387 8.14 -10.01 -18.14
CA ALA A 387 7.19 -10.21 -17.05
C ALA A 387 6.26 -8.99 -16.95
N VAL A 388 5.00 -9.20 -17.25
CA VAL A 388 3.97 -8.15 -17.37
C VAL A 388 3.21 -7.97 -16.08
N ASN A 389 2.97 -9.09 -15.36
CA ASN A 389 2.17 -9.05 -14.14
C ASN A 389 2.66 -10.10 -13.11
N PHE A 390 2.36 -9.85 -11.84
CA PHE A 390 2.76 -10.71 -10.72
C PHE A 390 1.56 -11.07 -9.85
N GLY A 391 1.51 -12.33 -9.40
CA GLY A 391 0.49 -12.83 -8.49
C GLY A 391 0.81 -12.55 -7.01
N GLY A 392 2.06 -12.25 -6.71
CA GLY A 392 2.55 -11.98 -5.35
C GLY A 392 4.04 -12.29 -5.22
N GLY A 393 4.62 -11.93 -4.08
CA GLY A 393 6.01 -12.17 -3.76
C GLY A 393 6.27 -12.08 -2.27
N GLN A 394 7.48 -12.42 -1.87
CA GLN A 394 7.98 -12.36 -0.50
C GLN A 394 9.41 -11.85 -0.48
N VAL A 395 9.77 -11.14 0.58
CA VAL A 395 11.14 -10.69 0.84
C VAL A 395 11.57 -11.06 2.25
N ASP A 396 12.79 -11.51 2.39
CA ASP A 396 13.51 -11.52 3.65
C ASP A 396 14.27 -10.20 3.79
N ILE A 397 13.78 -9.32 4.65
CA ILE A 397 14.27 -7.94 4.78
C ILE A 397 15.75 -7.92 5.25
N THR A 398 16.16 -8.88 6.07
CA THR A 398 17.51 -8.95 6.62
C THR A 398 18.54 -9.29 5.56
N SER A 399 18.26 -10.29 4.73
CA SER A 399 19.15 -10.70 3.64
C SER A 399 18.87 -9.98 2.32
N GLY A 400 17.70 -9.36 2.18
CA GLY A 400 17.22 -8.78 0.93
C GLY A 400 16.76 -9.80 -0.12
N LYS A 401 16.76 -11.09 0.19
CA LYS A 401 16.33 -12.15 -0.75
C LYS A 401 14.85 -12.05 -1.04
N PHE A 402 14.47 -12.14 -2.31
CA PHE A 402 13.09 -12.11 -2.76
C PHE A 402 12.76 -13.28 -3.69
N VAL A 403 11.47 -13.60 -3.73
CA VAL A 403 10.86 -14.54 -4.66
C VAL A 403 9.53 -13.96 -5.15
N PHE A 404 9.34 -13.85 -6.48
CA PHE A 404 8.13 -13.33 -7.11
C PHE A 404 7.63 -14.27 -8.17
N SER A 405 6.34 -14.63 -8.13
CA SER A 405 5.70 -15.44 -9.16
C SER A 405 4.98 -14.54 -10.16
N ALA A 406 5.39 -14.62 -11.42
CA ALA A 406 4.68 -13.94 -12.50
C ALA A 406 3.32 -14.60 -12.75
N SER A 407 2.27 -13.79 -12.80
CA SER A 407 0.94 -14.23 -13.25
C SER A 407 0.74 -14.08 -14.76
N GLU A 408 1.60 -13.30 -15.41
CA GLU A 408 1.67 -13.17 -16.85
C GLU A 408 3.11 -12.85 -17.28
N ALA A 409 3.67 -13.66 -18.16
CA ALA A 409 4.98 -13.46 -18.73
C ALA A 409 5.08 -14.05 -20.15
N TYR A 410 6.08 -13.59 -20.91
CA TYR A 410 6.34 -14.00 -22.28
C TYR A 410 7.83 -14.24 -22.48
N LEU A 411 8.19 -15.14 -23.38
CA LEU A 411 9.56 -15.22 -23.87
C LEU A 411 9.87 -14.02 -24.77
N ILE A 412 11.12 -13.56 -24.76
CA ILE A 412 11.65 -12.64 -25.75
C ILE A 412 12.65 -13.40 -26.62
N GLU A 413 12.47 -13.32 -27.93
CA GLU A 413 13.35 -13.94 -28.92
C GLU A 413 13.64 -12.94 -30.06
N GLY A 414 14.91 -12.64 -30.31
CA GLY A 414 15.32 -11.67 -31.33
C GLY A 414 14.67 -10.28 -31.17
N GLY A 415 14.53 -9.80 -29.94
CA GLY A 415 13.92 -8.49 -29.63
C GLY A 415 12.38 -8.45 -29.79
N LYS A 416 11.71 -9.58 -29.89
CA LYS A 416 10.25 -9.67 -30.09
C LYS A 416 9.61 -10.48 -28.97
N ILE A 417 8.37 -10.09 -28.60
CA ILE A 417 7.55 -10.86 -27.68
C ILE A 417 7.12 -12.15 -28.37
N GLY A 418 7.48 -13.27 -27.77
CA GLY A 418 7.18 -14.63 -28.20
C GLY A 418 5.97 -15.22 -27.47
N PRO A 419 5.94 -16.56 -27.28
CA PRO A 419 4.84 -17.24 -26.61
C PRO A 419 4.72 -16.83 -25.14
N ALA A 420 3.49 -16.82 -24.62
CA ALA A 420 3.23 -16.69 -23.21
C ALA A 420 3.78 -17.89 -22.43
N VAL A 421 4.28 -17.66 -21.24
CA VAL A 421 4.83 -18.70 -20.36
C VAL A 421 4.16 -18.71 -19.01
N LYS A 422 4.11 -19.90 -18.38
CA LYS A 422 3.53 -20.10 -17.05
C LYS A 422 4.58 -20.64 -16.08
N GLY A 423 4.42 -20.22 -14.81
CA GLY A 423 5.28 -20.68 -13.71
C GLY A 423 6.62 -19.97 -13.61
N ALA A 424 6.77 -18.82 -14.28
CA ALA A 424 7.94 -17.97 -14.12
C ALA A 424 8.03 -17.44 -12.69
N THR A 425 9.17 -17.68 -12.04
CA THR A 425 9.45 -17.18 -10.69
C THR A 425 10.77 -16.41 -10.70
N LEU A 426 10.73 -15.14 -10.40
CA LEU A 426 11.94 -14.31 -10.28
C LEU A 426 12.53 -14.46 -8.89
N ILE A 427 13.82 -14.77 -8.81
CA ILE A 427 14.56 -14.99 -7.58
C ILE A 427 15.78 -14.06 -7.59
N GLY A 428 16.00 -13.35 -6.48
CA GLY A 428 17.12 -12.43 -6.39
C GLY A 428 17.35 -11.89 -4.99
N ASN A 429 18.15 -10.83 -4.95
CA ASN A 429 18.43 -10.06 -3.75
C ASN A 429 18.20 -8.58 -4.10
N GLY A 430 17.47 -7.83 -3.27
CA GLY A 430 17.04 -6.46 -3.58
C GLY A 430 18.18 -5.51 -3.93
N PRO A 431 19.18 -5.32 -3.06
CA PRO A 431 20.35 -4.49 -3.36
C PRO A 431 21.08 -4.90 -4.64
N ASP A 432 21.27 -6.22 -4.86
CA ASP A 432 21.93 -6.73 -6.07
C ASP A 432 21.09 -6.51 -7.32
N ALA A 433 19.78 -6.80 -7.25
CA ALA A 433 18.86 -6.70 -8.39
C ALA A 433 18.80 -5.28 -8.95
N LEU A 434 18.76 -4.25 -8.10
CA LEU A 434 18.75 -2.85 -8.55
C LEU A 434 20.05 -2.43 -9.26
N THR A 435 21.18 -3.05 -8.96
CA THR A 435 22.45 -2.81 -9.67
C THR A 435 22.47 -3.43 -11.08
N LYS A 436 21.55 -4.39 -11.32
CA LYS A 436 21.39 -5.10 -12.60
C LYS A 436 20.46 -4.38 -13.58
N VAL A 437 19.82 -3.27 -13.19
CA VAL A 437 19.05 -2.43 -14.09
C VAL A 437 19.97 -1.85 -15.17
N ARG A 438 19.59 -2.01 -16.44
CA ARG A 438 20.38 -1.54 -17.61
C ARG A 438 19.65 -0.47 -18.40
N MET A 439 18.34 -0.56 -18.50
CA MET A 439 17.53 0.37 -19.29
C MET A 439 16.25 0.70 -18.53
N ILE A 440 15.80 1.95 -18.60
CA ILE A 440 14.62 2.48 -17.92
C ILE A 440 13.75 3.20 -18.94
N GLY A 441 12.50 2.77 -19.05
CA GLY A 441 11.52 3.31 -19.98
C GLY A 441 10.96 4.68 -19.59
N ASN A 442 10.32 5.32 -20.56
CA ASN A 442 9.65 6.62 -20.37
C ASN A 442 8.15 6.48 -20.04
N ASP A 443 7.67 5.25 -19.85
CA ASP A 443 6.29 4.81 -19.72
C ASP A 443 5.87 4.51 -18.28
N LEU A 444 6.31 5.32 -17.32
CA LEU A 444 5.88 5.16 -15.92
C LEU A 444 4.36 5.00 -15.82
N GLN A 445 3.94 3.91 -15.22
CA GLN A 445 2.57 3.67 -14.81
C GLN A 445 2.50 3.29 -13.33
N PHE A 446 1.34 3.51 -12.74
CA PHE A 446 1.02 3.04 -11.40
C PHE A 446 0.09 1.83 -11.48
N ASP A 447 0.05 1.07 -10.39
CA ASP A 447 -0.95 0.01 -10.21
C ASP A 447 -2.40 0.57 -10.24
N ASP A 448 -3.38 -0.28 -10.47
CA ASP A 448 -4.79 0.11 -10.50
C ASP A 448 -5.42 0.29 -9.08
N GLY A 449 -4.60 0.41 -8.02
CA GLY A 449 -5.06 0.70 -6.66
C GLY A 449 -5.57 -0.52 -5.89
N VAL A 450 -4.88 -1.64 -6.00
CA VAL A 450 -5.26 -2.90 -5.34
C VAL A 450 -4.28 -3.34 -4.24
N GLY A 451 -3.15 -2.65 -4.08
CA GLY A 451 -2.05 -3.03 -3.19
C GLY A 451 -2.44 -3.00 -1.69
N THR A 452 -2.00 -4.02 -0.97
CA THR A 452 -2.03 -4.07 0.50
C THR A 452 -0.69 -4.60 0.98
N CYS A 453 -0.04 -3.83 1.85
CA CYS A 453 1.26 -4.16 2.41
C CYS A 453 1.11 -4.79 3.78
N GLY A 454 1.79 -5.91 4.04
CA GLY A 454 1.83 -6.61 5.32
C GLY A 454 3.16 -6.40 6.05
N LYS A 455 3.12 -6.07 7.35
CA LYS A 455 4.30 -6.02 8.24
C LYS A 455 3.86 -6.21 9.68
N ASP A 456 4.53 -7.08 10.41
CA ASP A 456 4.26 -7.37 11.83
C ASP A 456 2.77 -7.66 12.10
N GLY A 457 2.12 -8.43 11.23
CA GLY A 457 0.70 -8.78 11.33
C GLY A 457 -0.27 -7.64 11.01
N GLN A 458 0.21 -6.48 10.55
CA GLN A 458 -0.59 -5.33 10.18
C GLN A 458 -0.66 -5.16 8.66
N GLY A 459 -1.88 -4.98 8.12
CA GLY A 459 -2.13 -4.64 6.72
C GLY A 459 -2.44 -3.16 6.52
N VAL A 460 -1.78 -2.49 5.56
CA VAL A 460 -2.11 -1.10 5.18
C VAL A 460 -2.25 -0.96 3.66
N PRO A 461 -3.17 -0.10 3.18
CA PRO A 461 -3.31 0.20 1.76
C PRO A 461 -2.05 0.89 1.22
N VAL A 462 -1.56 0.45 0.06
CA VAL A 462 -0.38 1.02 -0.61
C VAL A 462 -0.60 1.12 -2.12
N GLY A 463 0.22 1.91 -2.78
CA GLY A 463 0.37 1.96 -4.22
C GLY A 463 1.80 1.63 -4.63
N VAL A 464 1.96 1.12 -5.85
CA VAL A 464 3.25 0.87 -6.47
C VAL A 464 3.28 1.41 -7.89
N GLY A 465 4.48 1.59 -8.44
CA GLY A 465 4.62 2.02 -9.83
C GLY A 465 6.04 1.86 -10.33
N GLN A 466 6.17 1.67 -11.62
CA GLN A 466 7.45 1.70 -12.33
C GLN A 466 7.25 1.89 -13.83
N PRO A 467 8.27 2.33 -14.57
CA PRO A 467 8.33 2.23 -16.02
C PRO A 467 8.77 0.82 -16.44
N THR A 468 8.77 0.55 -17.75
CA THR A 468 9.42 -0.64 -18.30
C THR A 468 10.92 -0.64 -17.94
N LEU A 469 11.40 -1.78 -17.40
CA LEU A 469 12.77 -1.96 -16.95
C LEU A 469 13.43 -3.18 -17.61
N ARG A 470 14.68 -3.04 -18.09
CA ARG A 470 15.53 -4.19 -18.41
C ARG A 470 16.52 -4.45 -17.28
N MET A 471 16.56 -5.70 -16.84
CA MET A 471 17.51 -6.20 -15.84
C MET A 471 18.26 -7.40 -16.41
N ASP A 472 19.58 -7.43 -16.26
CA ASP A 472 20.39 -8.53 -16.76
C ASP A 472 20.80 -9.46 -15.61
N GLY A 473 20.90 -10.79 -15.88
CA GLY A 473 21.38 -11.75 -14.91
C GLY A 473 20.44 -12.01 -13.72
N ILE A 474 19.12 -12.08 -13.98
CA ILE A 474 18.10 -12.44 -12.99
C ILE A 474 17.86 -13.95 -13.05
N THR A 475 17.84 -14.59 -11.88
CA THR A 475 17.48 -16.00 -11.79
C THR A 475 15.97 -16.17 -11.97
N VAL A 476 15.61 -16.96 -12.96
CA VAL A 476 14.23 -17.37 -13.24
C VAL A 476 14.09 -18.84 -12.90
N GLY A 477 13.18 -19.15 -11.96
CA GLY A 477 12.68 -20.50 -11.74
C GLY A 477 11.59 -20.82 -12.76
N GLY A 478 11.60 -22.01 -13.31
CA GLY A 478 10.65 -22.47 -14.29
C GLY A 478 9.91 -23.72 -13.86
N THR A 479 8.99 -24.18 -14.72
CA THR A 479 8.24 -25.44 -14.56
C THR A 479 8.75 -26.56 -15.47
N ASP A 480 9.70 -26.24 -16.37
CA ASP A 480 10.45 -27.25 -17.10
C ASP A 480 11.55 -27.83 -16.18
N ALA A 481 11.30 -28.98 -15.56
CA ALA A 481 12.26 -29.78 -14.82
C ALA A 481 12.25 -31.21 -15.37
#